data_76ef956e80a01a7a39b4725fe7a761ec
#
_entry.id   76ef956e80a01a7a39b4725fe7a761ec
#
_cell.length_a   1.000
_cell.length_b   1.000
_cell.length_c   1.000
_cell.angle_alpha   90.00
_cell.angle_beta   90.00
_cell.angle_gamma   90.00
#
_symmetry.space_group_name_H-M   'P 1'
#
loop_
_entity.id
_entity.type
_entity.pdbx_description
1 polymer ?
#
loop_
_entity_poly.entity_id
_entity_poly.type
_entity_poly.pdbx_seq_one_letter_code
_entity_poly.pdbx_strand_id
1 'polypeptide(L)'
;FNNKYTAIKIHFGEPGNLAYLRPNYSKVLVDLIKEQKGRVFLTDCNTLYVGRRKNALDHLDAAYENGYNPFATGCHVIIADGLKGTDETLVPIEGEYVKEAKIGRAIMDADIVISLTHFKGHEATGFGGALKNLGMGCGSRAGKMEMHNAGKPFVHREACIGCGACRRV
;
A
#
# COMPACT_ATOMS: atom_id res chain seq x y z
N PHE A 1 -3.48 -23.07 -3.30
CA PHE A 1 -2.42 -22.36 -2.56
C PHE A 1 -1.11 -23.16 -2.45
N ASN A 2 -1.13 -24.47 -2.74
CA ASN A 2 0.02 -25.33 -2.51
C ASN A 2 1.33 -24.74 -3.10
N ASN A 3 2.30 -24.46 -2.22
CA ASN A 3 3.61 -23.86 -2.53
C ASN A 3 3.56 -22.45 -3.19
N LYS A 4 2.40 -21.78 -3.21
CA LYS A 4 2.21 -20.47 -3.81
C LYS A 4 2.44 -19.34 -2.81
N TYR A 5 3.17 -18.29 -3.24
CA TYR A 5 3.26 -17.05 -2.48
C TYR A 5 1.92 -16.32 -2.56
N THR A 6 1.33 -16.05 -1.39
CA THR A 6 0.02 -15.39 -1.29
C THR A 6 0.16 -14.10 -0.50
N ALA A 7 -0.07 -12.98 -1.15
CA ALA A 7 -0.13 -11.66 -0.54
C ALA A 7 -1.55 -11.35 -0.08
N ILE A 8 -1.77 -11.15 1.20
CA ILE A 8 -3.01 -10.56 1.72
C ILE A 8 -2.79 -9.05 1.79
N LYS A 9 -3.35 -8.33 0.82
CA LYS A 9 -3.30 -6.86 0.79
C LYS A 9 -4.33 -6.30 1.77
N ILE A 10 -3.85 -5.58 2.76
CA ILE A 10 -4.67 -5.00 3.82
C ILE A 10 -4.12 -3.63 4.24
N HIS A 11 -5.00 -2.75 4.70
CA HIS A 11 -4.61 -1.49 5.34
C HIS A 11 -4.43 -1.73 6.84
N PHE A 12 -3.22 -1.57 7.35
CA PHE A 12 -2.86 -1.87 8.75
C PHE A 12 -3.42 -0.88 9.79
N GLY A 13 -4.09 0.18 9.36
CA GLY A 13 -4.58 1.26 10.21
C GLY A 13 -3.55 2.40 10.36
N GLU A 14 -4.03 3.51 10.90
CA GLU A 14 -3.17 4.64 11.32
C GLU A 14 -3.14 4.70 12.85
N PRO A 15 -2.04 5.10 13.47
CA PRO A 15 -1.95 5.29 14.90
C PRO A 15 -3.05 6.21 15.42
N GLY A 16 -3.73 5.78 16.49
CA GLY A 16 -4.84 6.52 17.08
C GLY A 16 -6.20 6.38 16.39
N ASN A 17 -6.27 5.79 15.19
CA ASN A 17 -7.53 5.49 14.52
C ASN A 17 -7.92 4.02 14.72
N LEU A 18 -9.06 3.79 15.35
CA LEU A 18 -9.56 2.45 15.63
C LEU A 18 -10.43 1.84 14.53
N ALA A 19 -10.72 2.59 13.46
CA ALA A 19 -11.55 2.17 12.33
C ALA A 19 -10.74 1.40 11.28
N TYR A 20 -10.16 0.25 11.67
CA TYR A 20 -9.46 -0.67 10.77
C TYR A 20 -9.90 -2.10 11.07
N LEU A 21 -9.69 -3.02 10.12
CA LEU A 21 -9.93 -4.45 10.34
C LEU A 21 -8.99 -4.95 11.44
N ARG A 22 -9.51 -5.80 12.31
CA ARG A 22 -8.72 -6.35 13.40
C ARG A 22 -7.85 -7.52 12.90
N PRO A 23 -6.66 -7.76 13.51
CA PRO A 23 -5.76 -8.84 13.09
C PRO A 23 -6.36 -10.24 13.08
N ASN A 24 -7.35 -10.51 13.93
CA ASN A 24 -8.04 -11.79 13.98
C ASN A 24 -8.76 -12.16 12.67
N TYR A 25 -9.23 -11.18 11.89
CA TYR A 25 -9.82 -11.46 10.57
C TYR A 25 -8.75 -11.94 9.57
N SER A 26 -7.56 -11.30 9.58
CA SER A 26 -6.46 -11.74 8.72
C SER A 26 -5.92 -13.10 9.16
N LYS A 27 -5.90 -13.38 10.47
CA LYS A 27 -5.47 -14.68 11.00
C LYS A 27 -6.29 -15.84 10.45
N VAL A 28 -7.60 -15.71 10.37
CA VAL A 28 -8.46 -16.75 9.79
C VAL A 28 -8.05 -17.10 8.36
N LEU A 29 -7.80 -16.07 7.52
CA LEU A 29 -7.33 -16.29 6.15
C LEU A 29 -5.93 -16.89 6.11
N VAL A 30 -5.03 -16.42 6.97
CA VAL A 30 -3.67 -16.96 7.09
C VAL A 30 -3.69 -18.45 7.42
N ASP A 31 -4.50 -18.85 8.40
CA ASP A 31 -4.61 -20.26 8.82
C ASP A 31 -5.15 -21.13 7.66
N LEU A 32 -6.23 -20.69 7.00
CA LEU A 32 -6.80 -21.40 5.83
C LEU A 32 -5.80 -21.57 4.68
N ILE A 33 -5.01 -20.53 4.39
CA ILE A 33 -3.99 -20.59 3.33
C ILE A 33 -2.86 -21.54 3.72
N LYS A 34 -2.42 -21.53 4.99
CA LYS A 34 -1.38 -22.43 5.49
C LYS A 34 -1.83 -23.90 5.52
N GLU A 35 -3.07 -24.17 5.89
CA GLU A 35 -3.68 -25.52 5.79
C GLU A 35 -3.60 -26.08 4.36
N GLN A 36 -3.71 -25.19 3.37
CA GLN A 36 -3.55 -25.49 1.94
C GLN A 36 -2.07 -25.48 1.47
N LYS A 37 -1.10 -25.44 2.41
CA LYS A 37 0.34 -25.37 2.16
C LYS A 37 0.77 -24.12 1.39
N GLY A 38 0.03 -23.01 1.49
CA GLY A 38 0.39 -21.72 0.91
C GLY A 38 1.45 -20.98 1.73
N ARG A 39 2.25 -20.14 1.07
CA ARG A 39 3.25 -19.25 1.67
C ARG A 39 2.66 -17.85 1.77
N VAL A 40 2.02 -17.54 2.88
CA VAL A 40 1.24 -16.32 3.07
C VAL A 40 2.00 -15.23 3.81
N PHE A 41 1.78 -13.98 3.39
CA PHE A 41 2.24 -12.78 4.09
C PHE A 41 1.18 -11.68 4.01
N LEU A 42 1.18 -10.76 4.98
CA LEU A 42 0.39 -9.54 4.95
C LEU A 42 1.18 -8.41 4.31
N THR A 43 0.53 -7.55 3.55
CA THR A 43 1.23 -6.47 2.86
C THR A 43 0.40 -5.21 2.66
N ASP A 44 1.09 -4.10 2.58
CA ASP A 44 0.65 -2.78 2.09
C ASP A 44 1.83 -2.07 1.44
N CYS A 45 1.58 -0.97 0.73
CA CYS A 45 2.62 -0.05 0.26
C CYS A 45 2.63 1.24 1.08
N ASN A 46 3.77 1.90 1.13
CA ASN A 46 3.94 3.17 1.83
C ASN A 46 3.00 4.26 1.32
N THR A 47 2.69 5.22 2.18
CA THR A 47 1.77 6.34 1.86
C THR A 47 2.52 7.58 1.35
N LEU A 48 1.77 8.50 0.71
CA LEU A 48 2.30 9.79 0.26
C LEU A 48 2.25 10.86 1.35
N TYR A 49 1.15 10.88 2.12
CA TYR A 49 0.89 11.94 3.09
C TYR A 49 1.71 11.77 4.36
N VAL A 50 1.77 12.85 5.14
CA VAL A 50 2.41 12.85 6.45
C VAL A 50 1.68 11.88 7.38
N GLY A 51 2.45 10.98 7.99
CA GLY A 51 1.93 9.93 8.86
C GLY A 51 2.98 8.87 9.12
N ARG A 52 2.64 7.85 9.88
CA ARG A 52 3.58 6.80 10.30
C ARG A 52 3.71 5.65 9.30
N ARG A 53 3.13 5.77 8.10
CA ARG A 53 3.25 4.75 7.05
C ARG A 53 4.01 5.28 5.82
N LYS A 54 4.93 6.24 6.03
CA LYS A 54 5.67 6.91 4.96
C LYS A 54 6.95 6.19 4.53
N ASN A 55 7.48 5.32 5.36
CA ASN A 55 8.61 4.41 5.09
C ASN A 55 8.35 3.07 5.77
N ALA A 56 9.10 2.04 5.38
CA ALA A 56 8.81 0.68 5.84
C ALA A 56 8.98 0.50 7.35
N LEU A 57 9.92 1.19 7.98
CA LEU A 57 10.15 1.03 9.43
C LEU A 57 8.96 1.58 10.22
N ASP A 58 8.61 2.84 10.01
CA ASP A 58 7.46 3.46 10.65
C ASP A 58 6.15 2.74 10.31
N HIS A 59 6.04 2.22 9.07
CA HIS A 59 4.87 1.48 8.62
C HIS A 59 4.74 0.13 9.34
N LEU A 60 5.85 -0.59 9.53
CA LEU A 60 5.88 -1.83 10.33
C LEU A 60 5.56 -1.54 11.79
N ASP A 61 6.10 -0.47 12.38
CA ASP A 61 5.79 -0.06 13.75
C ASP A 61 4.29 0.21 13.89
N ALA A 62 3.69 0.97 12.96
CA ALA A 62 2.25 1.24 12.96
C ALA A 62 1.42 -0.06 12.83
N ALA A 63 1.85 -1.00 11.99
CA ALA A 63 1.21 -2.30 11.85
C ALA A 63 1.29 -3.10 13.16
N TYR A 64 2.45 -3.12 13.81
CA TYR A 64 2.67 -3.86 15.05
C TYR A 64 1.90 -3.26 16.22
N GLU A 65 1.84 -1.95 16.35
CA GLU A 65 1.03 -1.24 17.35
C GLU A 65 -0.48 -1.56 17.19
N ASN A 66 -0.92 -1.77 15.95
CA ASN A 66 -2.29 -2.18 15.64
C ASN A 66 -2.50 -3.71 15.72
N GLY A 67 -1.51 -4.46 16.20
CA GLY A 67 -1.57 -5.89 16.43
C GLY A 67 -1.24 -6.77 15.23
N TYR A 68 -0.85 -6.20 14.09
CA TYR A 68 -0.45 -6.95 12.89
C TYR A 68 1.01 -7.40 12.99
N ASN A 69 1.28 -8.38 13.80
CA ASN A 69 2.62 -8.98 13.96
C ASN A 69 2.56 -10.50 13.76
N PRO A 70 3.71 -11.15 13.54
CA PRO A 70 3.75 -12.60 13.27
C PRO A 70 3.15 -13.48 14.37
N PHE A 71 3.21 -13.05 15.62
CA PHE A 71 2.67 -13.82 16.75
C PHE A 71 1.14 -13.77 16.78
N ALA A 72 0.55 -12.61 16.46
CA ALA A 72 -0.89 -12.42 16.47
C ALA A 72 -1.56 -12.97 15.19
N THR A 73 -0.93 -12.77 14.02
CA THR A 73 -1.51 -13.11 12.72
C THR A 73 -1.05 -14.45 12.16
N GLY A 74 0.06 -15.00 12.69
CA GLY A 74 0.63 -16.25 12.22
C GLY A 74 1.45 -16.13 10.94
N CYS A 75 1.69 -14.94 10.37
CA CYS A 75 2.54 -14.73 9.19
C CYS A 75 3.29 -13.40 9.26
N HIS A 76 4.29 -13.24 8.39
CA HIS A 76 5.09 -12.02 8.33
C HIS A 76 4.34 -10.87 7.67
N VAL A 77 4.73 -9.64 8.02
CA VAL A 77 4.34 -8.40 7.35
C VAL A 77 5.49 -7.95 6.45
N ILE A 78 5.20 -7.67 5.19
CA ILE A 78 6.15 -7.17 4.20
C ILE A 78 5.60 -5.87 3.61
N ILE A 79 6.36 -4.79 3.68
CA ILE A 79 6.00 -3.54 3.00
C ILE A 79 6.44 -3.66 1.55
N ALA A 80 5.45 -3.71 0.64
CA ALA A 80 5.64 -4.21 -0.71
C ALA A 80 6.49 -3.32 -1.62
N ASP A 81 6.57 -2.02 -1.34
CA ASP A 81 7.35 -1.05 -2.10
C ASP A 81 8.67 -0.67 -1.43
N GLY A 82 9.14 -1.52 -0.50
CA GLY A 82 10.45 -1.41 0.13
C GLY A 82 10.60 -0.27 1.12
N LEU A 83 11.86 -0.03 1.55
CA LEU A 83 12.18 0.88 2.66
C LEU A 83 11.63 2.30 2.46
N LYS A 84 11.75 2.85 1.25
CA LYS A 84 11.38 4.24 0.93
C LYS A 84 10.18 4.36 -0.01
N GLY A 85 9.50 3.27 -0.32
CA GLY A 85 8.39 3.25 -1.28
C GLY A 85 8.83 3.33 -2.75
N THR A 86 10.05 2.89 -3.04
CA THR A 86 10.70 2.98 -4.36
C THR A 86 10.97 1.63 -5.01
N ASP A 87 10.68 0.52 -4.32
CA ASP A 87 10.82 -0.82 -4.88
C ASP A 87 9.54 -1.20 -5.62
N GLU A 88 9.59 -1.11 -6.96
CA GLU A 88 8.40 -1.22 -7.80
C GLU A 88 8.65 -2.04 -9.06
N THR A 89 7.56 -2.57 -9.60
CA THR A 89 7.49 -3.14 -10.95
C THR A 89 6.64 -2.24 -11.83
N LEU A 90 7.14 -1.94 -13.02
CA LEU A 90 6.41 -1.19 -14.03
C LEU A 90 5.56 -2.15 -14.86
N VAL A 91 4.25 -1.93 -14.88
CA VAL A 91 3.29 -2.78 -15.59
C VAL A 91 2.57 -1.94 -16.65
N PRO A 92 2.80 -2.20 -17.96
CA PRO A 92 2.06 -1.52 -19.03
C PRO A 92 0.56 -1.75 -18.88
N ILE A 93 -0.23 -0.68 -19.02
CA ILE A 93 -1.69 -0.72 -18.97
C ILE A 93 -2.28 0.17 -20.08
N GLU A 94 -3.47 -0.17 -20.54
CA GLU A 94 -4.21 0.63 -21.52
C GLU A 94 -5.10 1.69 -20.85
N GLY A 95 -4.58 2.38 -19.82
CA GLY A 95 -5.32 3.42 -19.11
C GLY A 95 -5.43 4.71 -19.92
N GLU A 96 -6.46 5.49 -19.69
CA GLU A 96 -6.64 6.79 -20.36
C GLU A 96 -5.54 7.79 -19.94
N TYR A 97 -5.29 7.92 -18.64
CA TYR A 97 -4.36 8.91 -18.07
C TYR A 97 -3.01 8.32 -17.67
N VAL A 98 -3.00 7.04 -17.28
CA VAL A 98 -1.79 6.34 -16.84
C VAL A 98 -1.54 5.19 -17.81
N LYS A 99 -0.36 5.16 -18.43
CA LYS A 99 0.02 4.13 -19.39
C LYS A 99 0.85 2.99 -18.77
N GLU A 100 1.36 3.23 -17.58
CA GLU A 100 2.22 2.30 -16.86
C GLU A 100 1.90 2.34 -15.37
N ALA A 101 1.42 1.24 -14.81
CA ALA A 101 1.17 1.14 -13.37
C ALA A 101 2.48 0.80 -12.63
N LYS A 102 2.77 1.53 -11.55
CA LYS A 102 3.93 1.33 -10.69
C LYS A 102 3.50 0.61 -9.43
N ILE A 103 3.68 -0.70 -9.41
CA ILE A 103 3.16 -1.60 -8.36
C ILE A 103 4.30 -2.04 -7.44
N GLY A 104 4.04 -2.08 -6.13
CA GLY A 104 5.03 -2.55 -5.14
C GLY A 104 5.52 -3.96 -5.46
N ARG A 105 6.86 -4.13 -5.45
CA ARG A 105 7.55 -5.35 -5.90
C ARG A 105 7.02 -6.61 -5.25
N ALA A 106 6.88 -6.65 -3.93
CA ALA A 106 6.46 -7.87 -3.25
C ALA A 106 5.03 -8.31 -3.61
N ILE A 107 4.17 -7.40 -4.07
CA ILE A 107 2.83 -7.75 -4.59
C ILE A 107 2.95 -8.42 -5.96
N MET A 108 3.85 -7.93 -6.80
CA MET A 108 4.10 -8.51 -8.13
C MET A 108 4.82 -9.86 -8.07
N ASP A 109 5.61 -10.10 -7.02
CA ASP A 109 6.30 -11.37 -6.79
C ASP A 109 5.36 -12.45 -6.21
N ALA A 110 4.15 -12.08 -5.78
CA ALA A 110 3.17 -13.03 -5.28
C ALA A 110 2.43 -13.72 -6.43
N ASP A 111 2.20 -15.04 -6.28
CA ASP A 111 1.38 -15.82 -7.22
C ASP A 111 -0.12 -15.49 -7.08
N ILE A 112 -0.54 -15.11 -5.87
CA ILE A 112 -1.95 -14.85 -5.52
C ILE A 112 -2.02 -13.59 -4.68
N VAL A 113 -2.96 -12.69 -5.01
CA VAL A 113 -3.27 -11.51 -4.20
C VAL A 113 -4.70 -11.58 -3.71
N ILE A 114 -4.88 -11.47 -2.39
CA ILE A 114 -6.19 -11.40 -1.73
C ILE A 114 -6.36 -9.99 -1.16
N SER A 115 -7.42 -9.30 -1.57
CA SER A 115 -7.76 -7.99 -1.01
C SER A 115 -8.64 -8.17 0.23
N LEU A 116 -8.06 -8.02 1.41
CA LEU A 116 -8.82 -7.97 2.66
C LEU A 116 -9.09 -6.50 3.00
N THR A 117 -10.34 -6.08 2.86
CA THR A 117 -10.68 -4.67 2.76
C THR A 117 -11.70 -4.23 3.79
N HIS A 118 -11.41 -3.12 4.47
CA HIS A 118 -12.37 -2.35 5.24
C HIS A 118 -13.18 -1.45 4.29
N PHE A 119 -14.46 -1.73 4.14
CA PHE A 119 -15.37 -0.87 3.37
C PHE A 119 -15.74 0.36 4.19
N LYS A 120 -15.58 1.55 3.61
CA LYS A 120 -15.86 2.83 4.28
C LYS A 120 -16.23 3.95 3.29
N GLY A 121 -16.77 5.05 3.80
CA GLY A 121 -16.94 6.29 3.03
C GLY A 121 -15.59 6.90 2.61
N HIS A 122 -15.59 7.67 1.54
CA HIS A 122 -14.42 8.40 1.05
C HIS A 122 -14.85 9.72 0.40
N GLU A 123 -14.20 10.82 0.79
CA GLU A 123 -14.56 12.18 0.36
C GLU A 123 -14.48 12.42 -1.15
N ALA A 124 -13.45 11.86 -1.82
CA ALA A 124 -13.22 12.09 -3.25
C ALA A 124 -13.88 11.04 -4.16
N THR A 125 -14.08 9.79 -3.67
CA THR A 125 -14.56 8.67 -4.48
C THR A 125 -15.92 8.12 -4.03
N GLY A 126 -16.57 8.77 -3.06
CA GLY A 126 -17.81 8.34 -2.44
C GLY A 126 -17.58 7.19 -1.43
N PHE A 127 -16.87 6.15 -1.82
CA PHE A 127 -16.50 5.04 -0.93
C PHE A 127 -15.10 4.50 -1.21
N GLY A 128 -14.51 3.85 -0.23
CA GLY A 128 -13.28 3.06 -0.32
C GLY A 128 -13.57 1.59 -0.05
N GLY A 129 -13.17 0.72 -0.95
CA GLY A 129 -13.38 -0.73 -0.88
C GLY A 129 -12.25 -1.48 -1.56
N ALA A 130 -12.55 -2.68 -2.08
CA ALA A 130 -11.55 -3.57 -2.71
C ALA A 130 -10.83 -2.89 -3.88
N LEU A 131 -11.55 -2.18 -4.76
CA LEU A 131 -10.95 -1.48 -5.90
C LEU A 131 -9.92 -0.44 -5.46
N LYS A 132 -10.23 0.34 -4.42
CA LYS A 132 -9.28 1.33 -3.89
C LYS A 132 -8.12 0.68 -3.13
N ASN A 133 -8.39 -0.38 -2.36
CA ASN A 133 -7.36 -1.13 -1.67
C ASN A 133 -6.33 -1.75 -2.63
N LEU A 134 -6.76 -2.21 -3.80
CA LEU A 134 -5.88 -2.71 -4.85
C LEU A 134 -5.32 -1.57 -5.70
N GLY A 135 -6.16 -0.80 -6.37
CA GLY A 135 -5.76 0.19 -7.37
C GLY A 135 -4.81 1.26 -6.81
N MET A 136 -5.20 1.87 -5.67
CA MET A 136 -4.34 2.86 -5.00
C MET A 136 -3.37 2.21 -4.03
N GLY A 137 -3.84 1.21 -3.27
CA GLY A 137 -3.09 0.60 -2.19
C GLY A 137 -1.87 -0.19 -2.63
N CYS A 138 -1.90 -0.85 -3.79
CA CYS A 138 -0.77 -1.61 -4.33
C CYS A 138 0.25 -0.74 -5.08
N GLY A 139 -0.08 0.51 -5.38
CA GLY A 139 0.85 1.44 -6.02
C GLY A 139 2.05 1.74 -5.13
N SER A 140 3.25 1.83 -5.72
CA SER A 140 4.41 2.42 -5.06
C SER A 140 4.16 3.90 -4.74
N ARG A 141 5.07 4.56 -4.03
CA ARG A 141 4.95 6.01 -3.79
C ARG A 141 4.90 6.80 -5.08
N ALA A 142 5.71 6.45 -6.08
CA ALA A 142 5.68 7.10 -7.40
C ALA A 142 4.36 6.82 -8.13
N GLY A 143 3.85 5.60 -8.08
CA GLY A 143 2.55 5.24 -8.63
C GLY A 143 1.39 5.99 -7.98
N LYS A 144 1.39 6.06 -6.65
CA LYS A 144 0.40 6.86 -5.90
C LYS A 144 0.48 8.34 -6.25
N MET A 145 1.68 8.90 -6.39
CA MET A 145 1.90 10.29 -6.78
C MET A 145 1.29 10.55 -8.16
N GLU A 146 1.56 9.70 -9.12
CA GLU A 146 1.03 9.83 -10.48
C GLU A 146 -0.50 9.79 -10.53
N MET A 147 -1.11 8.85 -9.78
CA MET A 147 -2.57 8.73 -9.70
C MET A 147 -3.27 9.89 -8.98
N HIS A 148 -2.59 10.55 -8.03
CA HIS A 148 -3.15 11.70 -7.31
C HIS A 148 -2.87 13.04 -7.99
N ASN A 149 -1.88 13.09 -8.87
CA ASN A 149 -1.39 14.34 -9.44
C ASN A 149 -2.06 14.65 -10.77
N ALA A 150 -3.26 15.17 -10.73
CA ALA A 150 -3.91 15.77 -11.89
C ALA A 150 -3.24 17.10 -12.33
N GLY A 151 -2.55 17.78 -11.41
CA GLY A 151 -1.79 19.00 -11.66
C GLY A 151 -0.28 18.70 -11.69
N LYS A 152 0.42 19.04 -12.77
CA LYS A 152 1.88 18.98 -12.83
C LYS A 152 2.42 20.36 -12.50
N PRO A 153 2.97 20.61 -11.30
CA PRO A 153 3.57 21.90 -10.96
C PRO A 153 4.73 22.16 -11.93
N PHE A 154 4.78 23.38 -12.41
CA PHE A 154 5.80 23.77 -13.35
C PHE A 154 6.41 25.10 -12.92
N VAL A 155 7.71 25.26 -13.09
CA VAL A 155 8.45 26.46 -12.69
C VAL A 155 8.77 27.28 -13.94
N HIS A 156 8.25 28.50 -14.00
CA HIS A 156 8.69 29.49 -14.99
C HIS A 156 10.11 29.94 -14.66
N ARG A 157 11.10 29.45 -15.40
CA ARG A 157 12.53 29.71 -15.12
C ARG A 157 12.85 31.18 -15.10
N GLU A 158 12.23 31.94 -15.99
CA GLU A 158 12.44 33.40 -16.14
C GLU A 158 11.89 34.20 -14.93
N ALA A 159 10.86 33.71 -14.27
CA ALA A 159 10.28 34.31 -13.07
C ALA A 159 10.81 33.72 -11.76
N CYS A 160 11.63 32.67 -11.84
CA CYS A 160 12.16 31.99 -10.67
C CYS A 160 13.34 32.76 -10.05
N ILE A 161 13.15 33.23 -8.81
CA ILE A 161 14.20 33.90 -8.03
C ILE A 161 15.06 32.93 -7.19
N GLY A 162 14.87 31.63 -7.32
CA GLY A 162 15.67 30.61 -6.61
C GLY A 162 15.44 30.56 -5.10
N CYS A 163 14.34 31.08 -4.56
CA CYS A 163 14.07 31.16 -3.12
C CYS A 163 13.83 29.82 -2.43
N GLY A 164 13.64 28.73 -3.18
CA GLY A 164 13.41 27.38 -2.65
C GLY A 164 12.07 27.18 -1.96
N ALA A 165 11.12 28.12 -2.04
CA ALA A 165 9.79 27.99 -1.40
C ALA A 165 9.03 26.73 -1.89
N CYS A 166 9.04 26.47 -3.20
CA CYS A 166 8.41 25.30 -3.81
C CYS A 166 9.01 23.93 -3.38
N ARG A 167 10.19 23.93 -2.76
CA ARG A 167 10.86 22.72 -2.24
C ARG A 167 10.40 22.38 -0.82
N ARG A 168 9.78 23.33 -0.12
CA ARG A 168 9.38 23.19 1.29
C ARG A 168 7.93 22.72 1.48
N VAL A 169 7.17 22.58 0.40
CA VAL A 169 5.79 22.12 0.38
C VAL A 169 5.70 20.69 -0.11
#